data_58e1f000e37826e1d177eddae7d7e1a1
#
_entry.id   58e1f000e37826e1d177eddae7d7e1a1
#
_cell.length_a   1.000
_cell.length_b   1.000
_cell.length_c   1.000
_cell.angle_alpha   90.00
_cell.angle_beta   90.00
_cell.angle_gamma   90.00
#
_symmetry.space_group_name_H-M   'P 1'
#
loop_
_entity.id
_entity.type
_entity.pdbx_description
1 polymer ?
#
loop_
_entity_poly.entity_id
_entity_poly.type
_entity_poly.pdbx_seq_one_letter_code
_entity_poly.pdbx_strand_id
1 'polypeptide(L)'
;MKIIEIGHNHMGSIEKGIDLIGKICETSCDAVTIQLREQSFYENNSNFDLPYYFYHVVIDKIKKSGKKVGVALSNLKIIDFFNNQAPDFYKILSKDLEDHEFLSKISNYSKSKLYLSTGMSSYDKIEEALNTLGSNTTLIHTSMSDELADVNLKAIQGMRERFGVDIAYGNHCKNLNAVYAALSFKPTDVFLYTKGQETLDYPDNDHAVSINQLEIFLENIEQIEKTIGDGVKYKITKGIKGQK
;
A
#
# COMPACT_ATOMS: atom_id res chain seq x y z
N MET A 1 0.61 8.22 -5.61
CA MET A 1 1.79 7.33 -5.79
C MET A 1 1.36 5.90 -6.07
N LYS A 2 2.17 5.17 -6.83
CA LYS A 2 2.08 3.70 -7.01
C LYS A 2 3.02 3.05 -5.98
N ILE A 3 2.45 2.42 -4.94
CA ILE A 3 3.18 1.88 -3.79
C ILE A 3 3.13 0.37 -3.84
N ILE A 4 4.28 -0.28 -3.84
CA ILE A 4 4.38 -1.74 -3.94
C ILE A 4 4.68 -2.34 -2.58
N GLU A 5 3.87 -3.29 -2.16
CA GLU A 5 3.99 -4.01 -0.91
C GLU A 5 4.53 -5.42 -1.14
N ILE A 6 5.53 -5.81 -0.36
CA ILE A 6 6.02 -7.19 -0.40
C ILE A 6 5.32 -8.10 0.62
N GLY A 7 4.64 -7.54 1.63
CA GLY A 7 4.04 -8.34 2.70
C GLY A 7 5.01 -9.38 3.25
N HIS A 8 4.57 -10.63 3.31
CA HIS A 8 5.40 -11.79 3.63
C HIS A 8 5.82 -12.61 2.41
N ASN A 9 5.70 -12.06 1.20
CA ASN A 9 6.05 -12.75 -0.05
C ASN A 9 7.56 -13.01 -0.20
N HIS A 10 8.38 -12.57 0.75
CA HIS A 10 9.77 -13.02 0.92
C HIS A 10 9.88 -14.50 1.37
N MET A 11 8.78 -15.15 1.74
CA MET A 11 8.70 -16.57 2.12
C MET A 11 9.66 -16.97 3.26
N GLY A 12 9.99 -16.05 4.16
CA GLY A 12 10.96 -16.27 5.24
C GLY A 12 12.41 -16.34 4.78
N SER A 13 12.70 -16.02 3.52
CA SER A 13 14.05 -16.02 2.96
C SER A 13 14.58 -14.62 2.76
N ILE A 14 15.71 -14.34 3.40
CA ILE A 14 16.45 -13.07 3.24
C ILE A 14 16.83 -12.85 1.76
N GLU A 15 17.33 -13.89 1.11
CA GLU A 15 17.77 -13.83 -0.29
C GLU A 15 16.60 -13.50 -1.22
N LYS A 16 15.48 -14.25 -1.08
CA LYS A 16 14.26 -13.99 -1.87
C LYS A 16 13.72 -12.58 -1.63
N GLY A 17 13.72 -12.10 -0.37
CA GLY A 17 13.27 -10.76 -0.04
C GLY A 17 14.15 -9.68 -0.68
N ILE A 18 15.47 -9.81 -0.61
CA ILE A 18 16.42 -8.87 -1.24
C ILE A 18 16.30 -8.90 -2.77
N ASP A 19 16.15 -10.08 -3.39
CA ASP A 19 15.96 -10.22 -4.84
C ASP A 19 14.64 -9.57 -5.28
N LEU A 20 13.54 -9.89 -4.61
CA LEU A 20 12.22 -9.32 -4.92
C LEU A 20 12.23 -7.79 -4.83
N ILE A 21 12.76 -7.23 -3.73
CA ILE A 21 12.89 -5.77 -3.59
C ILE A 21 13.81 -5.19 -4.65
N GLY A 22 14.90 -5.89 -5.02
CA GLY A 22 15.76 -5.47 -6.10
C GLY A 22 15.01 -5.28 -7.41
N LYS A 23 14.21 -6.28 -7.79
CA LYS A 23 13.39 -6.23 -9.01
C LYS A 23 12.30 -5.15 -8.93
N ILE A 24 11.66 -4.95 -7.77
CA ILE A 24 10.69 -3.86 -7.58
C ILE A 24 11.38 -2.50 -7.78
N CYS A 25 12.60 -2.33 -7.28
CA CYS A 25 13.36 -1.09 -7.44
C CYS A 25 13.68 -0.75 -8.91
N GLU A 26 13.67 -1.71 -9.81
CA GLU A 26 13.86 -1.51 -11.25
C GLU A 26 12.59 -1.05 -11.99
N THR A 27 11.42 -1.13 -11.34
CA THR A 27 10.13 -0.73 -11.93
C THR A 27 9.85 0.76 -11.79
N SER A 28 8.80 1.24 -12.46
CA SER A 28 8.32 2.63 -12.39
C SER A 28 7.48 2.95 -11.15
N CYS A 29 7.48 2.11 -10.10
CA CYS A 29 6.79 2.41 -8.86
C CYS A 29 7.41 3.62 -8.13
N ASP A 30 6.60 4.31 -7.30
CA ASP A 30 7.06 5.49 -6.55
C ASP A 30 7.62 5.13 -5.16
N ALA A 31 7.11 4.05 -4.57
CA ALA A 31 7.48 3.64 -3.21
C ALA A 31 7.41 2.12 -3.05
N VAL A 32 8.17 1.61 -2.08
CA VAL A 32 8.13 0.21 -1.66
C VAL A 32 7.82 0.14 -0.17
N THR A 33 6.85 -0.70 0.21
CA THR A 33 6.48 -0.93 1.61
C THR A 33 6.94 -2.31 2.06
N ILE A 34 7.70 -2.34 3.15
CA ILE A 34 8.05 -3.54 3.89
C ILE A 34 7.11 -3.70 5.07
N GLN A 35 6.88 -4.95 5.53
CA GLN A 35 5.93 -5.23 6.59
C GLN A 35 6.59 -5.89 7.78
N LEU A 36 6.19 -5.45 8.98
CA LEU A 36 6.55 -6.09 10.24
C LEU A 36 5.33 -6.20 11.15
N ARG A 37 5.02 -7.45 11.51
CA ARG A 37 3.85 -7.80 12.32
C ARG A 37 4.19 -7.78 13.81
N GLU A 38 3.17 -7.93 14.61
CA GLU A 38 3.26 -8.12 16.06
C GLU A 38 3.94 -9.46 16.40
N GLN A 39 4.51 -9.54 17.62
CA GLN A 39 5.24 -10.72 18.08
C GLN A 39 4.38 -11.99 18.06
N SER A 40 3.09 -11.89 18.44
CA SER A 40 2.16 -13.03 18.46
C SER A 40 1.91 -13.63 17.07
N PHE A 41 2.04 -12.84 15.99
CA PHE A 41 2.01 -13.37 14.63
C PHE A 41 3.20 -14.31 14.38
N TYR A 42 4.41 -13.88 14.75
CA TYR A 42 5.63 -14.67 14.53
C TYR A 42 5.74 -15.89 15.44
N GLU A 43 5.10 -15.91 16.61
CA GLU A 43 5.01 -17.11 17.45
C GLU A 43 4.36 -18.29 16.71
N ASN A 44 3.38 -18.01 15.85
CA ASN A 44 2.70 -19.01 15.02
C ASN A 44 3.24 -19.10 13.60
N ASN A 45 4.07 -18.16 13.18
CA ASN A 45 4.60 -18.02 11.81
C ASN A 45 6.10 -17.68 11.83
N SER A 46 6.87 -18.40 12.64
CA SER A 46 8.29 -18.11 12.91
C SER A 46 9.18 -18.14 11.65
N ASN A 47 8.76 -18.86 10.61
CA ASN A 47 9.43 -18.88 9.32
C ASN A 47 9.42 -17.52 8.61
N PHE A 48 8.48 -16.62 8.94
CA PHE A 48 8.42 -15.28 8.36
C PHE A 48 9.17 -14.21 9.19
N ASP A 49 9.66 -14.56 10.38
CA ASP A 49 10.42 -13.64 11.23
C ASP A 49 11.84 -13.46 10.67
N LEU A 50 12.08 -12.29 10.07
CA LEU A 50 13.38 -11.95 9.50
C LEU A 50 14.17 -11.06 10.47
N PRO A 51 15.50 -11.23 10.54
CA PRO A 51 16.34 -10.44 11.44
C PRO A 51 16.38 -8.96 11.02
N TYR A 52 16.59 -8.06 11.97
CA TYR A 52 16.59 -6.60 11.75
C TYR A 52 17.57 -6.12 10.68
N TYR A 53 18.68 -6.83 10.50
CA TYR A 53 19.63 -6.47 9.45
C TYR A 53 19.02 -6.60 8.03
N PHE A 54 18.07 -7.52 7.82
CA PHE A 54 17.33 -7.61 6.55
C PHE A 54 16.63 -6.29 6.25
N TYR A 55 15.88 -5.76 7.21
CA TYR A 55 15.16 -4.49 7.05
C TYR A 55 16.10 -3.34 6.77
N HIS A 56 17.24 -3.28 7.45
CA HIS A 56 18.28 -2.27 7.18
C HIS A 56 18.79 -2.35 5.74
N VAL A 57 19.13 -3.56 5.26
CA VAL A 57 19.66 -3.77 3.91
C VAL A 57 18.64 -3.39 2.83
N VAL A 58 17.37 -3.80 3.00
CA VAL A 58 16.34 -3.52 1.99
C VAL A 58 15.92 -2.04 1.98
N ILE A 59 15.86 -1.38 3.12
CA ILE A 59 15.62 0.06 3.21
C ILE A 59 16.72 0.84 2.49
N ASP A 60 17.98 0.52 2.73
CA ASP A 60 19.12 1.14 2.04
C ASP A 60 19.05 0.92 0.52
N LYS A 61 18.69 -0.30 0.09
CA LYS A 61 18.51 -0.63 -1.35
C LYS A 61 17.39 0.19 -1.99
N ILE A 62 16.22 0.32 -1.33
CA ILE A 62 15.08 1.10 -1.82
C ILE A 62 15.49 2.58 -1.94
N LYS A 63 16.13 3.15 -0.92
CA LYS A 63 16.59 4.54 -0.94
C LYS A 63 17.61 4.82 -2.04
N LYS A 64 18.57 3.90 -2.24
CA LYS A 64 19.57 4.01 -3.32
C LYS A 64 18.95 3.98 -4.72
N SER A 65 17.79 3.36 -4.88
CA SER A 65 17.05 3.38 -6.16
C SER A 65 16.25 4.68 -6.38
N GLY A 66 16.27 5.61 -5.43
CA GLY A 66 15.52 6.86 -5.49
C GLY A 66 14.03 6.74 -5.13
N LYS A 67 13.60 5.57 -4.65
CA LYS A 67 12.20 5.33 -4.27
C LYS A 67 11.95 5.65 -2.80
N LYS A 68 10.69 5.97 -2.48
CA LYS A 68 10.26 6.17 -1.10
C LYS A 68 10.14 4.84 -0.36
N VAL A 69 10.38 4.88 0.95
CA VAL A 69 10.28 3.73 1.85
C VAL A 69 9.04 3.87 2.71
N GLY A 70 8.17 2.86 2.66
CA GLY A 70 7.08 2.67 3.61
C GLY A 70 7.35 1.52 4.56
N VAL A 71 6.84 1.63 5.78
CA VAL A 71 6.87 0.55 6.77
C VAL A 71 5.45 0.27 7.25
N ALA A 72 4.92 -0.92 6.92
CA ALA A 72 3.69 -1.43 7.52
C ALA A 72 4.04 -2.06 8.88
N LEU A 73 3.59 -1.45 9.97
CA LEU A 73 4.05 -1.73 11.31
C LEU A 73 2.87 -2.04 12.25
N SER A 74 2.94 -3.19 12.94
CA SER A 74 2.05 -3.57 14.05
C SER A 74 2.80 -3.78 15.36
N ASN A 75 4.10 -3.48 15.43
CA ASN A 75 4.94 -3.67 16.62
C ASN A 75 5.71 -2.40 16.94
N LEU A 76 5.25 -1.68 17.98
CA LEU A 76 5.89 -0.43 18.40
C LEU A 76 7.22 -0.62 19.15
N LYS A 77 7.56 -1.83 19.61
CA LYS A 77 8.83 -2.08 20.32
C LYS A 77 10.05 -1.78 19.45
N ILE A 78 9.86 -1.75 18.14
CA ILE A 78 10.94 -1.54 17.18
C ILE A 78 10.78 -0.24 16.37
N ILE A 79 9.85 0.64 16.79
CA ILE A 79 9.63 1.90 16.08
C ILE A 79 10.90 2.78 16.04
N ASP A 80 11.71 2.76 17.10
CA ASP A 80 12.95 3.52 17.14
C ASP A 80 13.97 3.02 16.11
N PHE A 81 14.03 1.71 15.89
CA PHE A 81 14.84 1.15 14.81
C PHE A 81 14.43 1.74 13.47
N PHE A 82 13.13 1.75 13.15
CA PHE A 82 12.64 2.30 11.89
C PHE A 82 12.74 3.82 11.82
N ASN A 83 12.49 4.55 12.91
CA ASN A 83 12.69 6.00 12.95
C ASN A 83 14.13 6.39 12.63
N ASN A 84 15.12 5.62 13.10
CA ASN A 84 16.54 5.81 12.77
C ASN A 84 16.84 5.50 11.28
N GLN A 85 16.03 4.69 10.64
CA GLN A 85 16.09 4.46 9.19
C GLN A 85 15.37 5.56 8.38
N ALA A 86 14.65 6.49 9.03
CA ALA A 86 13.91 7.58 8.43
C ALA A 86 13.04 7.12 7.22
N PRO A 87 12.00 6.30 7.42
CA PRO A 87 11.07 5.94 6.36
C PRO A 87 10.24 7.17 5.96
N ASP A 88 9.77 7.21 4.73
CA ASP A 88 8.92 8.30 4.24
C ASP A 88 7.51 8.25 4.84
N PHE A 89 7.02 7.05 5.15
CA PHE A 89 5.71 6.87 5.78
C PHE A 89 5.59 5.56 6.56
N TYR A 90 4.63 5.55 7.49
CA TYR A 90 4.16 4.33 8.13
C TYR A 90 2.75 3.97 7.66
N LYS A 91 2.48 2.67 7.50
CA LYS A 91 1.16 2.12 7.24
C LYS A 91 0.67 1.34 8.46
N ILE A 92 -0.45 1.77 9.02
CA ILE A 92 -1.17 1.09 10.09
C ILE A 92 -2.11 0.07 9.44
N LEU A 93 -2.06 -1.18 9.90
CA LEU A 93 -2.88 -2.25 9.35
C LEU A 93 -4.34 -2.14 9.80
N SER A 94 -5.28 -2.66 9.01
CA SER A 94 -6.72 -2.61 9.30
C SER A 94 -7.08 -3.19 10.67
N LYS A 95 -6.37 -4.24 11.12
CA LYS A 95 -6.59 -4.87 12.42
C LYS A 95 -6.22 -3.99 13.62
N ASP A 96 -5.35 -3.00 13.41
CA ASP A 96 -4.83 -2.13 14.48
C ASP A 96 -5.60 -0.79 14.55
N LEU A 97 -6.62 -0.59 13.70
CA LEU A 97 -7.38 0.66 13.62
C LEU A 97 -8.11 0.99 14.94
N GLU A 98 -8.59 -0.02 15.65
CA GLU A 98 -9.32 0.15 16.92
C GLU A 98 -8.39 0.06 18.15
N ASP A 99 -7.09 -0.15 17.98
CA ASP A 99 -6.11 -0.11 19.06
C ASP A 99 -5.68 1.34 19.35
N HIS A 100 -6.47 2.04 20.16
CA HIS A 100 -6.22 3.45 20.50
C HIS A 100 -4.88 3.68 21.20
N GLU A 101 -4.37 2.71 21.97
CA GLU A 101 -3.06 2.80 22.61
C GLU A 101 -1.95 2.77 21.54
N PHE A 102 -2.06 1.86 20.59
CA PHE A 102 -1.17 1.78 19.43
C PHE A 102 -1.22 3.06 18.61
N LEU A 103 -2.42 3.53 18.26
CA LEU A 103 -2.62 4.75 17.47
C LEU A 103 -2.01 5.98 18.13
N SER A 104 -2.25 6.16 19.44
CA SER A 104 -1.67 7.27 20.21
C SER A 104 -0.15 7.21 20.23
N LYS A 105 0.43 6.03 20.42
CA LYS A 105 1.88 5.86 20.43
C LYS A 105 2.50 6.15 19.07
N ILE A 106 1.97 5.57 17.98
CA ILE A 106 2.53 5.79 16.64
C ILE A 106 2.41 7.25 16.21
N SER A 107 1.31 7.93 16.56
CA SER A 107 1.12 9.36 16.30
C SER A 107 2.18 10.23 17.00
N ASN A 108 2.52 9.88 18.22
CA ASN A 108 3.51 10.63 19.02
C ASN A 108 4.97 10.34 18.61
N TYR A 109 5.28 9.10 18.23
CA TYR A 109 6.65 8.68 17.92
C TYR A 109 7.02 8.83 16.44
N SER A 110 6.05 8.77 15.52
CA SER A 110 6.32 8.92 14.09
C SER A 110 6.48 10.38 13.71
N LYS A 111 7.57 10.67 12.97
CA LYS A 111 7.76 11.95 12.28
C LYS A 111 7.36 11.88 10.80
N SER A 112 7.00 10.70 10.32
CA SER A 112 6.68 10.41 8.93
C SER A 112 5.17 10.47 8.70
N LYS A 113 4.76 10.60 7.44
CA LYS A 113 3.34 10.53 7.05
C LYS A 113 2.71 9.21 7.53
N LEU A 114 1.45 9.27 7.97
CA LEU A 114 0.69 8.09 8.39
C LEU A 114 -0.35 7.71 7.34
N TYR A 115 -0.43 6.41 7.07
CA TYR A 115 -1.52 5.78 6.34
C TYR A 115 -2.26 4.84 7.28
N LEU A 116 -3.60 4.89 7.27
CA LEU A 116 -4.46 4.03 8.08
C LEU A 116 -5.33 3.16 7.18
N SER A 117 -5.12 1.85 7.22
CA SER A 117 -5.96 0.89 6.50
C SER A 117 -7.30 0.69 7.20
N THR A 118 -8.42 0.68 6.45
CA THR A 118 -9.79 0.72 6.99
C THR A 118 -10.62 -0.53 6.68
N GLY A 119 -10.01 -1.60 6.20
CA GLY A 119 -10.69 -2.75 5.59
C GLY A 119 -11.58 -3.58 6.51
N MET A 120 -11.57 -3.35 7.83
CA MET A 120 -12.35 -4.12 8.81
C MET A 120 -13.23 -3.20 9.68
N SER A 121 -13.37 -1.91 9.34
CA SER A 121 -13.92 -0.92 10.26
C SER A 121 -15.10 -0.12 9.67
N SER A 122 -16.03 0.27 10.54
CA SER A 122 -17.11 1.19 10.21
C SER A 122 -16.63 2.64 10.16
N TYR A 123 -17.45 3.54 9.60
CA TYR A 123 -17.17 4.96 9.57
C TYR A 123 -16.95 5.55 10.97
N ASP A 124 -17.72 5.12 11.97
CA ASP A 124 -17.60 5.65 13.33
C ASP A 124 -16.24 5.26 13.94
N LYS A 125 -15.76 4.03 13.69
CA LYS A 125 -14.45 3.58 14.15
C LYS A 125 -13.30 4.29 13.44
N ILE A 126 -13.46 4.58 12.16
CA ILE A 126 -12.50 5.38 11.39
C ILE A 126 -12.42 6.81 11.95
N GLU A 127 -13.56 7.41 12.30
CA GLU A 127 -13.62 8.75 12.90
C GLU A 127 -12.93 8.79 14.27
N GLU A 128 -13.17 7.78 15.14
CA GLU A 128 -12.48 7.64 16.43
C GLU A 128 -10.95 7.56 16.23
N ALA A 129 -10.49 6.76 15.26
CA ALA A 129 -9.07 6.62 14.96
C ALA A 129 -8.46 7.92 14.42
N LEU A 130 -9.15 8.65 13.52
CA LEU A 130 -8.70 9.93 12.99
C LEU A 130 -8.60 11.01 14.08
N ASN A 131 -9.50 11.00 15.08
CA ASN A 131 -9.43 11.91 16.23
C ASN A 131 -8.13 11.70 17.03
N THR A 132 -7.60 10.48 17.04
CA THR A 132 -6.32 10.14 17.69
C THR A 132 -5.11 10.47 16.81
N LEU A 133 -5.17 10.17 15.51
CA LEU A 133 -4.03 10.33 14.59
C LEU A 133 -3.90 11.74 14.00
N GLY A 134 -5.01 12.47 13.90
CA GLY A 134 -5.07 13.79 13.29
C GLY A 134 -5.33 13.77 11.77
N SER A 135 -5.70 14.94 11.24
CA SER A 135 -6.13 15.12 9.84
C SER A 135 -5.02 14.98 8.79
N ASN A 136 -3.75 14.90 9.19
CA ASN A 136 -2.63 14.64 8.26
C ASN A 136 -2.46 13.15 7.91
N THR A 137 -3.39 12.31 8.38
CA THR A 137 -3.43 10.88 8.09
C THR A 137 -4.17 10.63 6.77
N THR A 138 -3.58 9.85 5.89
CA THR A 138 -4.26 9.35 4.68
C THR A 138 -4.96 8.04 5.02
N LEU A 139 -6.26 7.93 4.73
CA LEU A 139 -6.98 6.67 4.86
C LEU A 139 -6.74 5.78 3.65
N ILE A 140 -6.61 4.47 3.87
CA ILE A 140 -6.55 3.49 2.78
C ILE A 140 -7.89 2.76 2.75
N HIS A 141 -8.70 3.02 1.71
CA HIS A 141 -9.85 2.17 1.44
C HIS A 141 -9.37 0.81 0.94
N THR A 142 -9.77 -0.23 1.63
CA THR A 142 -9.49 -1.63 1.25
C THR A 142 -10.65 -2.50 1.73
N SER A 143 -10.78 -3.71 1.18
CA SER A 143 -11.71 -4.75 1.65
C SER A 143 -10.91 -6.00 1.95
N MET A 144 -11.22 -6.64 3.08
CA MET A 144 -10.63 -7.93 3.48
C MET A 144 -11.55 -9.10 3.12
N SER A 145 -12.56 -8.88 2.25
CA SER A 145 -13.49 -9.89 1.77
C SER A 145 -13.05 -10.43 0.41
N ASP A 146 -13.36 -11.70 0.14
CA ASP A 146 -13.20 -12.33 -1.17
C ASP A 146 -14.34 -12.00 -2.15
N GLU A 147 -15.43 -11.39 -1.66
CA GLU A 147 -16.59 -11.03 -2.46
C GLU A 147 -16.36 -9.73 -3.22
N LEU A 148 -16.57 -9.75 -4.55
CA LEU A 148 -16.39 -8.56 -5.39
C LEU A 148 -17.27 -7.38 -4.98
N ALA A 149 -18.48 -7.65 -4.50
CA ALA A 149 -19.41 -6.60 -4.05
C ALA A 149 -18.87 -5.81 -2.85
N ASP A 150 -18.09 -6.46 -1.98
CA ASP A 150 -17.53 -5.85 -0.77
C ASP A 150 -16.33 -4.95 -1.06
N VAL A 151 -15.76 -4.99 -2.26
CA VAL A 151 -14.71 -4.05 -2.68
C VAL A 151 -15.20 -2.61 -2.66
N ASN A 152 -16.48 -2.40 -2.97
CA ASN A 152 -17.20 -1.13 -2.80
C ASN A 152 -16.38 0.13 -3.11
N LEU A 153 -15.83 0.22 -4.31
CA LEU A 153 -14.92 1.32 -4.71
C LEU A 153 -15.51 2.72 -4.54
N LYS A 154 -16.86 2.85 -4.55
CA LYS A 154 -17.53 4.14 -4.27
C LYS A 154 -17.25 4.66 -2.86
N ALA A 155 -16.85 3.80 -1.93
CA ALA A 155 -16.47 4.21 -0.59
C ALA A 155 -15.24 5.15 -0.58
N ILE A 156 -14.37 5.12 -1.59
CA ILE A 156 -13.27 6.08 -1.76
C ILE A 156 -13.81 7.52 -1.79
N GLN A 157 -14.88 7.74 -2.57
CA GLN A 157 -15.53 9.05 -2.62
C GLN A 157 -16.27 9.38 -1.33
N GLY A 158 -17.08 8.44 -0.81
CA GLY A 158 -17.84 8.63 0.43
C GLY A 158 -16.95 8.94 1.63
N MET A 159 -15.80 8.28 1.76
CA MET A 159 -14.82 8.55 2.82
C MET A 159 -14.21 9.95 2.67
N ARG A 160 -13.86 10.35 1.43
CA ARG A 160 -13.31 11.69 1.16
C ARG A 160 -14.32 12.78 1.53
N GLU A 161 -15.59 12.60 1.16
CA GLU A 161 -16.67 13.55 1.48
C GLU A 161 -16.94 13.63 2.99
N ARG A 162 -16.91 12.48 3.70
CA ARG A 162 -17.20 12.42 5.13
C ARG A 162 -16.08 12.96 5.99
N PHE A 163 -14.82 12.56 5.71
CA PHE A 163 -13.71 12.83 6.60
C PHE A 163 -12.84 14.02 6.17
N GLY A 164 -12.94 14.48 4.93
CA GLY A 164 -12.17 15.62 4.44
C GLY A 164 -10.65 15.37 4.37
N VAL A 165 -10.21 14.11 4.34
CA VAL A 165 -8.80 13.70 4.27
C VAL A 165 -8.49 12.99 2.94
N ASP A 166 -7.22 12.83 2.64
CA ASP A 166 -6.76 12.05 1.51
C ASP A 166 -7.16 10.58 1.62
N ILE A 167 -7.64 9.99 0.52
CA ILE A 167 -8.01 8.58 0.44
C ILE A 167 -7.15 7.87 -0.59
N ALA A 168 -6.40 6.88 -0.15
CA ALA A 168 -5.69 5.91 -0.97
C ALA A 168 -6.57 4.67 -1.21
N TYR A 169 -6.20 3.84 -2.18
CA TYR A 169 -6.77 2.52 -2.40
C TYR A 169 -5.74 1.42 -2.13
N GLY A 170 -6.09 0.43 -1.33
CA GLY A 170 -5.29 -0.77 -1.07
C GLY A 170 -5.97 -2.02 -1.63
N ASN A 171 -5.33 -2.72 -2.56
CA ASN A 171 -5.94 -3.87 -3.21
C ASN A 171 -5.71 -5.16 -2.45
N HIS A 172 -6.80 -5.80 -2.02
CA HIS A 172 -6.85 -7.20 -1.58
C HIS A 172 -7.83 -8.04 -2.42
N CYS A 173 -8.36 -7.45 -3.50
CA CYS A 173 -9.27 -8.16 -4.39
C CYS A 173 -8.48 -9.07 -5.35
N LYS A 174 -8.91 -10.34 -5.47
CA LYS A 174 -8.34 -11.32 -6.42
C LYS A 174 -8.46 -10.86 -7.87
N ASN A 175 -9.49 -10.10 -8.19
CA ASN A 175 -9.65 -9.52 -9.51
C ASN A 175 -8.90 -8.19 -9.60
N LEU A 176 -7.71 -8.21 -10.17
CA LEU A 176 -6.85 -7.02 -10.33
C LEU A 176 -7.48 -5.89 -11.18
N ASN A 177 -8.56 -6.15 -11.93
CA ASN A 177 -9.30 -5.09 -12.60
C ASN A 177 -9.94 -4.10 -11.62
N ALA A 178 -10.13 -4.49 -10.35
CA ALA A 178 -10.58 -3.58 -9.29
C ALA A 178 -9.62 -2.39 -9.11
N VAL A 179 -8.31 -2.60 -9.31
CA VAL A 179 -7.30 -1.54 -9.24
C VAL A 179 -7.58 -0.49 -10.33
N TYR A 180 -7.76 -0.93 -11.57
CA TYR A 180 -8.04 -0.02 -12.68
C TYR A 180 -9.35 0.73 -12.51
N ALA A 181 -10.40 0.04 -12.00
CA ALA A 181 -11.67 0.67 -11.69
C ALA A 181 -11.56 1.71 -10.56
N ALA A 182 -10.74 1.44 -9.54
CA ALA A 182 -10.50 2.35 -8.42
C ALA A 182 -9.96 3.71 -8.87
N LEU A 183 -9.15 3.76 -9.94
CA LEU A 183 -8.57 5.00 -10.47
C LEU A 183 -9.64 6.02 -10.87
N SER A 184 -10.84 5.56 -11.28
CA SER A 184 -11.97 6.45 -11.61
C SER A 184 -12.48 7.27 -10.41
N PHE A 185 -12.21 6.80 -9.19
CA PHE A 185 -12.52 7.51 -7.94
C PHE A 185 -11.38 8.40 -7.44
N LYS A 186 -10.30 8.50 -8.23
CA LYS A 186 -9.13 9.36 -7.99
C LYS A 186 -8.53 9.19 -6.58
N PRO A 187 -8.14 7.96 -6.17
CA PRO A 187 -7.38 7.79 -4.93
C PRO A 187 -6.07 8.56 -5.04
N THR A 188 -5.56 9.11 -3.92
CA THR A 188 -4.28 9.83 -3.92
C THR A 188 -3.10 8.90 -4.14
N ASP A 189 -3.21 7.67 -3.67
CA ASP A 189 -2.19 6.64 -3.75
C ASP A 189 -2.83 5.27 -3.98
N VAL A 190 -2.09 4.34 -4.58
CA VAL A 190 -2.52 2.96 -4.78
C VAL A 190 -1.49 2.02 -4.18
N PHE A 191 -1.94 1.11 -3.30
CA PHE A 191 -1.13 0.06 -2.69
C PHE A 191 -1.40 -1.27 -3.38
N LEU A 192 -0.34 -1.94 -3.83
CA LEU A 192 -0.40 -3.19 -4.58
C LEU A 192 0.59 -4.19 -3.99
N TYR A 193 0.14 -5.41 -3.71
CA TYR A 193 1.05 -6.50 -3.39
C TYR A 193 1.74 -7.03 -4.64
N THR A 194 3.01 -7.41 -4.48
CA THR A 194 3.74 -8.15 -5.53
C THR A 194 4.31 -9.44 -4.98
N LYS A 195 4.43 -10.44 -5.86
CA LYS A 195 5.01 -11.74 -5.58
C LYS A 195 6.10 -12.09 -6.60
N GLY A 196 6.94 -13.04 -6.23
CA GLY A 196 8.03 -13.52 -7.08
C GLY A 196 7.55 -14.44 -8.22
N GLN A 197 7.95 -15.69 -8.19
CA GLN A 197 7.59 -16.64 -9.23
C GLN A 197 6.14 -17.12 -9.11
N GLU A 198 5.43 -17.20 -10.23
CA GLU A 198 4.01 -17.58 -10.27
C GLU A 198 3.70 -18.99 -9.78
N THR A 199 4.71 -19.89 -9.81
CA THR A 199 4.56 -21.29 -9.43
C THR A 199 4.60 -21.55 -7.92
N LEU A 200 4.91 -20.54 -7.10
CA LEU A 200 4.95 -20.66 -5.64
C LEU A 200 3.64 -20.15 -5.03
N ASP A 201 3.25 -20.81 -3.94
CA ASP A 201 2.10 -20.38 -3.13
C ASP A 201 2.55 -19.31 -2.13
N TYR A 202 2.45 -18.05 -2.53
CA TYR A 202 2.80 -16.90 -1.70
C TYR A 202 1.69 -16.54 -0.72
N PRO A 203 1.98 -15.98 0.47
CA PRO A 203 0.95 -15.56 1.43
C PRO A 203 -0.10 -14.60 0.85
N ASP A 204 0.30 -13.70 -0.07
CA ASP A 204 -0.59 -12.76 -0.73
C ASP A 204 -0.93 -13.18 -2.18
N ASN A 205 -0.84 -14.49 -2.48
CA ASN A 205 -0.87 -15.04 -3.84
C ASN A 205 -2.06 -14.58 -4.67
N ASP A 206 -3.24 -14.51 -4.05
CA ASP A 206 -4.51 -14.30 -4.73
C ASP A 206 -4.69 -12.88 -5.28
N HIS A 207 -4.08 -11.88 -4.63
CA HIS A 207 -4.25 -10.47 -4.98
C HIS A 207 -2.93 -9.75 -5.33
N ALA A 208 -1.81 -10.48 -5.31
CA ALA A 208 -0.51 -9.93 -5.67
C ALA A 208 -0.26 -9.99 -7.19
N VAL A 209 0.32 -8.92 -7.72
CA VAL A 209 0.83 -8.88 -9.10
C VAL A 209 2.17 -9.64 -9.16
N SER A 210 2.34 -10.53 -10.15
CA SER A 210 3.66 -11.17 -10.38
C SER A 210 4.71 -10.11 -10.72
N ILE A 211 5.93 -10.27 -10.19
CA ILE A 211 7.03 -9.34 -10.46
C ILE A 211 7.33 -9.20 -11.96
N ASN A 212 7.14 -10.27 -12.74
CA ASN A 212 7.36 -10.27 -14.18
C ASN A 212 6.31 -9.46 -14.96
N GLN A 213 5.16 -9.17 -14.34
CA GLN A 213 4.06 -8.39 -14.92
C GLN A 213 3.94 -7.01 -14.30
N LEU A 214 4.70 -6.74 -13.24
CA LEU A 214 4.52 -5.53 -12.43
C LEU A 214 4.72 -4.25 -13.24
N GLU A 215 5.77 -4.15 -14.05
CA GLU A 215 6.03 -2.96 -14.86
C GLU A 215 4.88 -2.67 -15.84
N ILE A 216 4.44 -3.68 -16.59
CA ILE A 216 3.30 -3.55 -17.52
C ILE A 216 2.03 -3.13 -16.76
N PHE A 217 1.83 -3.65 -15.55
CA PHE A 217 0.68 -3.28 -14.73
C PHE A 217 0.73 -1.81 -14.30
N LEU A 218 1.90 -1.31 -13.92
CA LEU A 218 2.14 0.08 -13.55
C LEU A 218 1.99 1.03 -14.74
N GLU A 219 2.48 0.65 -15.92
CA GLU A 219 2.27 1.39 -17.17
C GLU A 219 0.78 1.52 -17.51
N ASN A 220 0.01 0.44 -17.34
CA ASN A 220 -1.43 0.46 -17.56
C ASN A 220 -2.15 1.41 -16.58
N ILE A 221 -1.76 1.44 -15.30
CA ILE A 221 -2.27 2.43 -14.33
C ILE A 221 -2.04 3.84 -14.86
N GLU A 222 -0.82 4.15 -15.28
CA GLU A 222 -0.47 5.50 -15.78
C GLU A 222 -1.27 5.88 -17.03
N GLN A 223 -1.45 4.94 -17.95
CA GLN A 223 -2.26 5.17 -19.15
C GLN A 223 -3.73 5.43 -18.81
N ILE A 224 -4.31 4.67 -17.87
CA ILE A 224 -5.69 4.85 -17.42
C ILE A 224 -5.84 6.21 -16.72
N GLU A 225 -4.94 6.58 -15.82
CA GLU A 225 -4.95 7.90 -15.18
C GLU A 225 -4.97 9.04 -16.21
N LYS A 226 -4.17 8.93 -17.28
CA LYS A 226 -4.18 9.90 -18.40
C LYS A 226 -5.54 9.93 -19.12
N THR A 227 -6.23 8.79 -19.25
CA THR A 227 -7.54 8.72 -19.93
C THR A 227 -8.70 9.27 -19.09
N ILE A 228 -8.59 9.21 -17.76
CA ILE A 228 -9.59 9.77 -16.84
C ILE A 228 -9.70 11.29 -17.00
N GLY A 229 -8.56 11.98 -17.16
CA GLY A 229 -8.50 13.42 -17.42
C GLY A 229 -9.02 14.27 -16.26
N ASP A 230 -9.32 15.53 -16.58
CA ASP A 230 -9.73 16.57 -15.62
C ASP A 230 -11.25 16.80 -15.56
N GLY A 231 -12.02 16.13 -16.41
CA GLY A 231 -13.48 16.25 -16.48
C GLY A 231 -13.97 17.45 -17.32
N VAL A 232 -13.07 18.24 -17.93
CA VAL A 232 -13.46 19.35 -18.80
C VAL A 232 -13.59 18.86 -20.25
N LYS A 233 -14.67 19.24 -20.93
CA LYS A 233 -14.88 18.90 -22.33
C LYS A 233 -14.23 19.92 -23.23
N TYR A 234 -13.10 19.56 -23.84
CA TYR A 234 -12.39 20.40 -24.79
C TYR A 234 -12.76 20.08 -26.25
N LYS A 235 -12.64 21.11 -27.11
CA LYS A 235 -12.64 20.91 -28.56
C LYS A 235 -11.28 20.32 -28.96
N ILE A 236 -11.31 19.13 -29.58
CA ILE A 236 -10.10 18.49 -30.10
C ILE A 236 -9.65 19.22 -31.39
N THR A 237 -8.42 19.72 -31.38
CA THR A 237 -7.83 20.46 -32.52
C THR A 237 -6.63 19.74 -33.13
N LYS A 238 -6.10 18.70 -32.49
CA LYS A 238 -4.95 17.92 -32.96
C LYS A 238 -5.26 16.42 -32.87
N GLY A 239 -4.64 15.62 -33.73
CA GLY A 239 -4.78 14.15 -33.72
C GLY A 239 -6.17 13.63 -34.08
N ILE A 240 -6.97 14.39 -34.82
CA ILE A 240 -8.30 13.98 -35.26
C ILE A 240 -8.16 12.83 -36.27
N LYS A 241 -8.74 11.65 -35.92
CA LYS A 241 -8.73 10.50 -36.82
C LYS A 241 -9.50 10.82 -38.12
N GLY A 242 -8.92 10.45 -39.25
CA GLY A 242 -9.57 10.62 -40.56
C GLY A 242 -9.34 11.97 -41.25
N GLN A 243 -8.62 12.92 -40.63
CA GLN A 243 -8.05 14.09 -41.33
C GLN A 243 -6.62 13.76 -41.73
N LYS A 244 -6.43 13.24 -42.94
CA LYS A 244 -5.13 13.18 -43.64
C LYS A 244 -5.02 14.36 -44.57
#